data_7010759b31db0302c131a41f91d267a1
#
_entry.id   7010759b31db0302c131a41f91d267a1
#
_cell.length_a   1.000
_cell.length_b   1.000
_cell.length_c   1.000
_cell.angle_alpha   90.00
_cell.angle_beta   90.00
_cell.angle_gamma   90.00
#
_symmetry.space_group_name_H-M   'P 1'
#
loop_
_entity.id
_entity.type
_entity.pdbx_description
1 polymer ?
#
loop_
_entity_poly.entity_id
_entity_poly.type
_entity_poly.pdbx_seq_one_letter_code
_entity_poly.pdbx_strand_id
1 'polypeptide(L)'
;MTGDTKHLPLEDIHVAAGARFGAFAGWSMPLTYPAGVMKEHLHAREHAGLFDISHMKLFKVSGPQAAALLNRACPLDAGALETAQSKLTFFLNEEAGIMDDLIVTRLGDTSFMVVANAGNAVADEKHLRTLASAFDVVVEPLERVFLAIQGPEAWAVLGRAGIETGSLLFMHGIEPRKDWFMSRSGYTGEDGFEIGLPEADARALVAKL
;
A
#
# COMPACT_ATOMS: atom_id res chain seq x y z
N MET A 1 6.10 25.16 10.37
CA MET A 1 5.99 24.05 11.32
C MET A 1 7.07 23.04 10.98
N THR A 2 8.20 23.07 11.69
CA THR A 2 9.31 22.11 11.54
C THR A 2 8.97 20.90 12.40
N GLY A 3 8.04 20.05 11.93
CA GLY A 3 7.89 18.72 12.49
C GLY A 3 9.12 17.89 12.08
N ASP A 4 9.56 16.96 12.94
CA ASP A 4 10.64 16.04 12.59
C ASP A 4 10.28 15.29 11.31
N THR A 5 11.19 15.28 10.33
CA THR A 5 11.03 14.55 9.08
C THR A 5 11.02 13.05 9.40
N LYS A 6 10.02 12.33 8.93
CA LYS A 6 9.95 10.86 9.08
C LYS A 6 10.92 10.18 8.15
N HIS A 7 11.42 9.02 8.54
CA HIS A 7 12.37 8.21 7.77
C HIS A 7 11.77 6.84 7.45
N LEU A 8 12.13 6.29 6.29
CA LEU A 8 11.69 4.97 5.88
C LEU A 8 12.40 3.88 6.70
N PRO A 9 11.75 2.75 7.01
CA PRO A 9 12.38 1.64 7.73
C PRO A 9 13.62 1.05 7.01
N LEU A 10 13.67 1.16 5.66
CA LEU A 10 14.78 0.66 4.84
C LEU A 10 15.73 1.76 4.36
N GLU A 11 15.77 2.92 5.02
CA GLU A 11 16.58 4.07 4.60
C GLU A 11 18.07 3.73 4.43
N ASP A 12 18.62 2.88 5.28
CA ASP A 12 20.00 2.40 5.19
C ASP A 12 20.30 1.68 3.87
N ILE A 13 19.34 0.90 3.35
CA ILE A 13 19.44 0.23 2.04
C ILE A 13 19.47 1.27 0.91
N HIS A 14 18.61 2.27 0.98
CA HIS A 14 18.58 3.37 0.01
C HIS A 14 19.88 4.18 0.02
N VAL A 15 20.39 4.49 1.22
CA VAL A 15 21.68 5.18 1.38
C VAL A 15 22.82 4.34 0.76
N ALA A 16 22.88 3.04 1.05
CA ALA A 16 23.88 2.15 0.48
C ALA A 16 23.79 2.04 -1.05
N ALA A 17 22.58 2.16 -1.61
CA ALA A 17 22.35 2.22 -3.05
C ALA A 17 22.66 3.60 -3.68
N GLY A 18 23.10 4.58 -2.90
CA GLY A 18 23.46 5.91 -3.37
C GLY A 18 22.27 6.82 -3.67
N ALA A 19 21.13 6.60 -3.02
CA ALA A 19 19.93 7.41 -3.20
C ALA A 19 20.19 8.88 -2.84
N ARG A 20 19.56 9.77 -3.59
CA ARG A 20 19.41 11.20 -3.24
C ARG A 20 18.04 11.40 -2.63
N PHE A 21 18.01 11.91 -1.41
CA PHE A 21 16.79 12.10 -0.65
C PHE A 21 16.21 13.52 -0.85
N GLY A 22 14.89 13.61 -0.70
CA GLY A 22 14.15 14.86 -0.68
C GLY A 22 12.86 14.74 0.12
N ALA A 23 12.29 15.87 0.52
CA ALA A 23 11.07 15.90 1.31
C ALA A 23 9.85 15.58 0.44
N PHE A 24 9.03 14.65 0.89
CA PHE A 24 7.74 14.31 0.29
C PHE A 24 6.76 13.88 1.38
N ALA A 25 5.60 14.54 1.47
CA ALA A 25 4.52 14.24 2.42
C ALA A 25 4.99 14.11 3.90
N GLY A 26 6.00 14.90 4.31
CA GLY A 26 6.58 14.86 5.65
C GLY A 26 7.62 13.75 5.87
N TRP A 27 8.01 13.06 4.83
CA TRP A 27 9.02 12.00 4.83
C TRP A 27 10.30 12.42 4.10
N SER A 28 11.44 11.86 4.51
CA SER A 28 12.68 11.83 3.75
C SER A 28 12.59 10.66 2.76
N MET A 29 12.34 10.97 1.48
CA MET A 29 12.12 9.95 0.45
C MET A 29 13.30 9.84 -0.50
N PRO A 30 13.69 8.61 -0.93
CA PRO A 30 14.68 8.42 -1.97
C PRO A 30 14.06 8.82 -3.32
N LEU A 31 14.50 9.95 -3.89
CA LEU A 31 13.93 10.51 -5.13
C LEU A 31 14.61 9.99 -6.39
N THR A 32 15.89 9.65 -6.33
CA THR A 32 16.65 9.13 -7.48
C THR A 32 17.93 8.44 -7.01
N TYR A 33 18.45 7.58 -7.87
CA TYR A 33 19.69 6.83 -7.67
C TYR A 33 20.74 7.22 -8.70
N PRO A 34 22.00 6.69 -8.63
CA PRO A 34 23.07 7.05 -9.56
C PRO A 34 22.77 6.79 -11.05
N ALA A 35 21.89 5.83 -11.35
CA ALA A 35 21.45 5.55 -12.73
C ALA A 35 20.67 6.72 -13.36
N GLY A 36 19.97 7.48 -12.52
CA GLY A 36 19.15 8.63 -12.90
C GLY A 36 17.74 8.25 -13.33
N VAL A 37 16.79 9.17 -13.07
CA VAL A 37 15.34 8.97 -13.22
C VAL A 37 14.94 8.36 -14.58
N MET A 38 15.56 8.84 -15.68
CA MET A 38 15.22 8.35 -17.01
C MET A 38 15.54 6.86 -17.19
N LYS A 39 16.73 6.43 -16.73
CA LYS A 39 17.11 5.00 -16.82
C LYS A 39 16.29 4.13 -15.89
N GLU A 40 16.02 4.62 -14.68
CA GLU A 40 15.16 3.93 -13.72
C GLU A 40 13.75 3.75 -14.28
N HIS A 41 13.19 4.82 -14.90
CA HIS A 41 11.88 4.77 -15.57
C HIS A 41 11.85 3.74 -16.72
N LEU A 42 12.81 3.80 -17.64
CA LEU A 42 12.87 2.87 -18.77
C LEU A 42 13.06 1.42 -18.30
N HIS A 43 13.88 1.21 -17.26
CA HIS A 43 14.07 -0.12 -16.68
C HIS A 43 12.75 -0.69 -16.10
N ALA A 44 11.96 0.15 -15.41
CA ALA A 44 10.65 -0.27 -14.91
C ALA A 44 9.66 -0.59 -16.04
N ARG A 45 9.78 0.09 -17.21
CA ARG A 45 8.95 -0.19 -18.40
C ARG A 45 9.34 -1.44 -19.14
N GLU A 46 10.63 -1.78 -19.19
CA GLU A 46 11.19 -2.88 -19.99
C GLU A 46 11.36 -4.16 -19.16
N HIS A 47 11.55 -4.02 -17.83
CA HIS A 47 11.87 -5.11 -16.91
C HIS A 47 11.00 -5.06 -15.64
N ALA A 48 11.63 -4.75 -14.50
CA ALA A 48 10.94 -4.52 -13.23
C ALA A 48 11.70 -3.54 -12.35
N GLY A 49 10.97 -2.62 -11.70
CA GLY A 49 11.50 -1.71 -10.70
C GLY A 49 10.99 -2.05 -9.30
N LEU A 50 11.84 -1.88 -8.30
CA LEU A 50 11.49 -1.95 -6.87
C LEU A 50 11.34 -0.54 -6.34
N PHE A 51 10.20 -0.27 -5.67
CA PHE A 51 9.87 1.01 -5.08
C PHE A 51 9.53 0.82 -3.61
N ASP A 52 10.16 1.60 -2.72
CA ASP A 52 9.76 1.68 -1.32
C ASP A 52 8.65 2.72 -1.17
N ILE A 53 7.45 2.23 -0.92
CA ILE A 53 6.25 3.04 -0.71
C ILE A 53 5.77 2.98 0.75
N SER A 54 6.69 2.70 1.70
CA SER A 54 6.39 2.55 3.14
C SER A 54 5.89 3.83 3.82
N HIS A 55 5.91 4.96 3.12
CA HIS A 55 5.26 6.19 3.56
C HIS A 55 3.73 6.10 3.49
N MET A 56 3.15 5.23 2.66
CA MET A 56 1.71 4.99 2.61
C MET A 56 1.21 4.26 3.86
N LYS A 57 -0.08 4.37 4.14
CA LYS A 57 -0.68 3.80 5.35
C LYS A 57 -1.63 2.66 5.00
N LEU A 58 -1.50 1.57 5.75
CA LEU A 58 -2.41 0.43 5.69
C LEU A 58 -3.28 0.42 6.94
N PHE A 59 -4.59 0.20 6.75
CA PHE A 59 -5.53 -0.05 7.84
C PHE A 59 -6.22 -1.37 7.60
N LYS A 60 -6.21 -2.24 8.62
CA LYS A 60 -7.10 -3.41 8.64
C LYS A 60 -8.40 -3.01 9.32
N VAL A 61 -9.50 -3.18 8.61
CA VAL A 61 -10.85 -2.96 9.13
C VAL A 61 -11.52 -4.31 9.27
N SER A 62 -11.89 -4.69 10.49
CA SER A 62 -12.46 -6.00 10.77
C SER A 62 -13.61 -5.93 11.77
N GLY A 63 -14.55 -6.87 11.65
CA GLY A 63 -15.72 -6.98 12.50
C GLY A 63 -17.01 -7.16 11.71
N PRO A 64 -18.12 -7.53 12.40
CA PRO A 64 -19.39 -7.82 11.74
C PRO A 64 -19.94 -6.68 10.88
N GLN A 65 -19.61 -5.44 11.22
CA GLN A 65 -20.07 -4.24 10.53
C GLN A 65 -19.00 -3.55 9.69
N ALA A 66 -17.90 -4.23 9.36
CA ALA A 66 -16.79 -3.64 8.58
C ALA A 66 -17.24 -3.12 7.21
N ALA A 67 -18.05 -3.88 6.47
CA ALA A 67 -18.62 -3.42 5.21
C ALA A 67 -19.52 -2.18 5.39
N ALA A 68 -20.35 -2.15 6.42
CA ALA A 68 -21.23 -1.02 6.71
C ALA A 68 -20.45 0.26 7.06
N LEU A 69 -19.37 0.14 7.83
CA LEU A 69 -18.45 1.25 8.08
C LEU A 69 -17.86 1.79 6.76
N LEU A 70 -17.35 0.92 5.90
CA LEU A 70 -16.74 1.32 4.62
C LEU A 70 -17.77 1.93 3.66
N ASN A 71 -18.99 1.42 3.62
CA ASN A 71 -20.10 2.03 2.86
C ASN A 71 -20.46 3.43 3.37
N ARG A 72 -20.27 3.70 4.67
CA ARG A 72 -20.48 5.03 5.26
C ARG A 72 -19.32 5.99 4.97
N ALA A 73 -18.10 5.48 4.90
CA ALA A 73 -16.89 6.27 4.69
C ALA A 73 -16.63 6.58 3.20
N CYS A 74 -17.05 5.67 2.30
CA CYS A 74 -16.73 5.68 0.88
C CYS A 74 -17.97 5.56 0.00
N PRO A 75 -17.98 6.12 -1.22
CA PRO A 75 -19.01 5.85 -2.24
C PRO A 75 -18.78 4.47 -2.88
N LEU A 76 -18.82 3.43 -2.07
CA LEU A 76 -18.51 2.05 -2.41
C LEU A 76 -19.53 1.12 -1.74
N ASP A 77 -20.03 0.12 -2.45
CA ASP A 77 -20.66 -1.03 -1.81
C ASP A 77 -19.59 -2.08 -1.47
N ALA A 78 -19.01 -1.96 -0.27
CA ALA A 78 -17.97 -2.85 0.20
C ALA A 78 -18.48 -4.29 0.41
N GLY A 79 -19.78 -4.45 0.70
CA GLY A 79 -20.42 -5.76 0.84
C GLY A 79 -20.57 -6.52 -0.49
N ALA A 80 -20.62 -5.80 -1.61
CA ALA A 80 -20.72 -6.40 -2.94
C ALA A 80 -19.36 -6.79 -3.55
N LEU A 81 -18.23 -6.40 -2.94
CA LEU A 81 -16.92 -6.86 -3.40
C LEU A 81 -16.82 -8.38 -3.22
N GLU A 82 -16.21 -9.06 -4.18
CA GLU A 82 -15.80 -10.45 -4.03
C GLU A 82 -14.61 -10.57 -3.09
N THR A 83 -14.40 -11.72 -2.46
CA THR A 83 -13.19 -11.97 -1.67
C THR A 83 -11.95 -11.80 -2.54
N ALA A 84 -10.93 -11.14 -2.01
CA ALA A 84 -9.73 -10.66 -2.66
C ALA A 84 -9.92 -9.45 -3.59
N GLN A 85 -11.13 -9.09 -4.01
CA GLN A 85 -11.34 -7.95 -4.91
C GLN A 85 -10.94 -6.65 -4.23
N SER A 86 -10.23 -5.81 -4.99
CA SER A 86 -9.82 -4.45 -4.62
C SER A 86 -10.56 -3.42 -5.47
N LYS A 87 -10.83 -2.25 -4.90
CA LYS A 87 -11.44 -1.15 -5.64
C LYS A 87 -10.88 0.19 -5.19
N LEU A 88 -10.53 1.02 -6.16
CA LEU A 88 -10.24 2.43 -5.94
C LEU A 88 -11.54 3.14 -5.54
N THR A 89 -11.47 3.91 -4.48
CA THR A 89 -12.59 4.71 -3.96
C THR A 89 -12.06 5.95 -3.24
N PHE A 90 -12.92 6.67 -2.53
CA PHE A 90 -12.58 7.93 -1.87
C PHE A 90 -13.13 7.96 -0.45
N PHE A 91 -12.42 8.59 0.48
CA PHE A 91 -13.07 9.09 1.69
C PHE A 91 -13.77 10.40 1.40
N LEU A 92 -15.02 10.49 1.85
CA LEU A 92 -15.85 11.67 1.67
C LEU A 92 -16.16 12.33 3.01
N ASN A 93 -16.19 13.66 3.03
CA ASN A 93 -16.76 14.43 4.13
C ASN A 93 -18.31 14.46 4.06
N GLU A 94 -18.95 15.16 4.99
CA GLU A 94 -20.41 15.24 5.08
C GLU A 94 -21.07 15.99 3.89
N GLU A 95 -20.31 16.85 3.21
CA GLU A 95 -20.73 17.58 2.02
C GLU A 95 -20.38 16.84 0.72
N ALA A 96 -20.01 15.56 0.80
CA ALA A 96 -19.54 14.72 -0.31
C ALA A 96 -18.26 15.23 -1.01
N GLY A 97 -17.48 16.06 -0.32
CA GLY A 97 -16.15 16.47 -0.78
C GLY A 97 -15.14 15.34 -0.57
N ILE A 98 -14.25 15.16 -1.54
CA ILE A 98 -13.20 14.14 -1.48
C ILE A 98 -12.15 14.58 -0.46
N MET A 99 -11.87 13.72 0.52
CA MET A 99 -10.81 13.89 1.52
C MET A 99 -9.51 13.23 1.08
N ASP A 100 -9.59 11.99 0.57
CA ASP A 100 -8.49 11.23 -0.01
C ASP A 100 -9.01 10.18 -0.99
N ASP A 101 -8.16 9.75 -1.94
CA ASP A 101 -8.38 8.55 -2.74
C ASP A 101 -7.62 7.36 -2.12
N LEU A 102 -8.21 6.18 -2.19
CA LEU A 102 -7.68 5.01 -1.51
C LEU A 102 -8.14 3.71 -2.17
N ILE A 103 -7.47 2.62 -1.84
CA ILE A 103 -7.87 1.29 -2.30
C ILE A 103 -8.45 0.50 -1.12
N VAL A 104 -9.65 -0.03 -1.31
CA VAL A 104 -10.28 -0.98 -0.39
C VAL A 104 -10.22 -2.37 -1.01
N THR A 105 -9.68 -3.34 -0.26
CA THR A 105 -9.61 -4.75 -0.63
C THR A 105 -10.42 -5.59 0.35
N ARG A 106 -11.34 -6.42 -0.12
CA ARG A 106 -12.04 -7.39 0.72
C ARG A 106 -11.16 -8.61 0.96
N LEU A 107 -10.74 -8.85 2.20
CA LEU A 107 -9.92 -10.01 2.58
C LEU A 107 -10.76 -11.24 2.98
N GLY A 108 -12.01 -11.00 3.39
CA GLY A 108 -12.95 -12.03 3.82
C GLY A 108 -14.31 -11.43 4.14
N ASP A 109 -15.19 -12.22 4.76
CA ASP A 109 -16.58 -11.80 5.01
C ASP A 109 -16.68 -10.56 5.91
N THR A 110 -15.78 -10.42 6.85
CA THR A 110 -15.78 -9.35 7.86
C THR A 110 -14.43 -8.63 7.96
N SER A 111 -13.58 -8.72 6.94
CA SER A 111 -12.23 -8.17 6.98
C SER A 111 -11.86 -7.50 5.67
N PHE A 112 -11.31 -6.28 5.78
CA PHE A 112 -10.89 -5.45 4.65
C PHE A 112 -9.52 -4.84 4.92
N MET A 113 -8.75 -4.63 3.85
CA MET A 113 -7.55 -3.80 3.86
C MET A 113 -7.85 -2.47 3.18
N VAL A 114 -7.41 -1.38 3.79
CA VAL A 114 -7.48 -0.04 3.23
C VAL A 114 -6.06 0.46 3.06
N VAL A 115 -5.70 0.87 1.84
CA VAL A 115 -4.41 1.49 1.51
C VAL A 115 -4.65 2.95 1.21
N ALA A 116 -4.11 3.84 2.03
CA ALA A 116 -4.31 5.29 1.99
C ALA A 116 -3.00 6.05 1.75
N ASN A 117 -3.12 7.28 1.25
CA ASN A 117 -1.98 8.11 0.88
C ASN A 117 -1.27 8.71 2.11
N ALA A 118 0.06 8.83 2.04
CA ALA A 118 0.90 9.34 3.12
C ALA A 118 0.53 10.76 3.58
N GLY A 119 0.16 11.63 2.63
CA GLY A 119 -0.15 13.02 2.90
C GLY A 119 -1.37 13.22 3.79
N ASN A 120 -2.34 12.32 3.68
CA ASN A 120 -3.62 12.39 4.39
C ASN A 120 -3.74 11.35 5.52
N ALA A 121 -2.76 10.47 5.71
CA ALA A 121 -2.81 9.31 6.61
C ALA A 121 -3.35 9.61 8.02
N VAL A 122 -2.98 10.76 8.61
CA VAL A 122 -3.46 11.18 9.94
C VAL A 122 -4.94 11.57 9.92
N ALA A 123 -5.35 12.30 8.87
CA ALA A 123 -6.74 12.71 8.68
C ALA A 123 -7.63 11.49 8.40
N ASP A 124 -7.15 10.57 7.58
CA ASP A 124 -7.85 9.33 7.21
C ASP A 124 -8.04 8.40 8.41
N GLU A 125 -7.00 8.21 9.22
CA GLU A 125 -7.10 7.44 10.44
C GLU A 125 -8.13 8.05 11.39
N LYS A 126 -8.07 9.36 11.59
CA LYS A 126 -9.04 10.08 12.42
C LYS A 126 -10.46 9.93 11.89
N HIS A 127 -10.65 10.07 10.58
CA HIS A 127 -11.95 9.92 9.93
C HIS A 127 -12.52 8.51 10.14
N LEU A 128 -11.74 7.48 9.81
CA LEU A 128 -12.15 6.08 10.01
C LEU A 128 -12.49 5.78 11.47
N ARG A 129 -11.65 6.19 12.44
CA ARG A 129 -11.89 5.96 13.86
C ARG A 129 -13.12 6.70 14.36
N THR A 130 -13.37 7.92 13.88
CA THR A 130 -14.56 8.70 14.23
C THR A 130 -15.82 7.97 13.77
N LEU A 131 -15.86 7.53 12.53
CA LEU A 131 -17.00 6.78 11.99
C LEU A 131 -17.15 5.41 12.68
N ALA A 132 -16.05 4.72 12.95
CA ALA A 132 -16.03 3.38 13.56
C ALA A 132 -16.69 3.36 14.93
N SER A 133 -16.76 4.49 15.65
CA SER A 133 -17.42 4.57 16.96
C SER A 133 -18.90 4.18 16.96
N ALA A 134 -19.56 4.19 15.81
CA ALA A 134 -20.97 3.83 15.63
C ALA A 134 -21.17 2.38 15.10
N PHE A 135 -20.10 1.61 14.95
CA PHE A 135 -20.14 0.27 14.34
C PHE A 135 -19.40 -0.75 15.21
N ASP A 136 -19.81 -2.02 15.11
CA ASP A 136 -19.10 -3.15 15.73
C ASP A 136 -17.92 -3.56 14.83
N VAL A 137 -16.83 -2.83 14.96
CA VAL A 137 -15.61 -2.98 14.14
C VAL A 137 -14.34 -2.63 14.92
N VAL A 138 -13.23 -3.16 14.44
CA VAL A 138 -11.87 -2.75 14.83
C VAL A 138 -11.20 -2.10 13.60
N VAL A 139 -10.63 -0.91 13.78
CA VAL A 139 -9.76 -0.23 12.82
C VAL A 139 -8.34 -0.29 13.36
N GLU A 140 -7.49 -1.09 12.74
CA GLU A 140 -6.10 -1.31 13.12
C GLU A 140 -5.16 -0.70 12.08
N PRO A 141 -4.42 0.38 12.43
CA PRO A 141 -3.33 0.85 11.59
C PRO A 141 -2.17 -0.15 11.64
N LEU A 142 -1.67 -0.54 10.48
CA LEU A 142 -0.59 -1.51 10.37
C LEU A 142 0.74 -0.79 10.15
N GLU A 143 1.72 -1.06 11.00
CA GLU A 143 3.10 -0.65 10.77
C GLU A 143 3.79 -1.73 9.94
N ARG A 144 3.99 -1.44 8.67
CA ARG A 144 4.60 -2.36 7.68
C ARG A 144 5.57 -1.61 6.80
N VAL A 145 6.60 -2.30 6.33
CA VAL A 145 7.28 -1.91 5.10
C VAL A 145 6.33 -2.21 3.96
N PHE A 146 6.19 -1.27 3.04
CA PHE A 146 5.32 -1.42 1.89
C PHE A 146 6.16 -1.22 0.63
N LEU A 147 6.28 -2.28 -0.18
CA LEU A 147 7.12 -2.34 -1.37
C LEU A 147 6.24 -2.52 -2.60
N ALA A 148 6.55 -1.80 -3.67
CA ALA A 148 5.96 -2.05 -4.98
C ALA A 148 7.02 -2.63 -5.91
N ILE A 149 6.69 -3.72 -6.58
CA ILE A 149 7.48 -4.34 -7.64
C ILE A 149 6.68 -4.23 -8.93
N GLN A 150 7.14 -3.38 -9.85
CA GLN A 150 6.37 -2.93 -10.99
C GLN A 150 7.14 -3.12 -12.29
N GLY A 151 6.47 -3.59 -13.33
CA GLY A 151 7.03 -3.80 -14.66
C GLY A 151 6.66 -5.16 -15.23
N PRO A 152 6.87 -5.40 -16.55
CA PRO A 152 6.46 -6.62 -17.23
C PRO A 152 7.11 -7.89 -16.66
N GLU A 153 8.25 -7.78 -15.97
CA GLU A 153 8.94 -8.90 -15.35
C GLU A 153 8.67 -9.03 -13.83
N ALA A 154 7.79 -8.20 -13.23
CA ALA A 154 7.56 -8.17 -11.79
C ALA A 154 7.20 -9.55 -11.21
N TRP A 155 6.32 -10.30 -11.87
CA TRP A 155 5.94 -11.64 -11.45
C TRP A 155 7.10 -12.64 -11.48
N ALA A 156 7.97 -12.54 -12.51
CA ALA A 156 9.14 -13.43 -12.64
C ALA A 156 10.21 -13.11 -11.58
N VAL A 157 10.39 -11.83 -11.28
CA VAL A 157 11.31 -11.37 -10.22
C VAL A 157 10.84 -11.89 -8.86
N LEU A 158 9.56 -11.74 -8.52
CA LEU A 158 8.99 -12.25 -7.28
C LEU A 158 9.04 -13.78 -7.20
N GLY A 159 8.77 -14.48 -8.30
CA GLY A 159 8.88 -15.93 -8.38
C GLY A 159 10.31 -16.43 -8.07
N ARG A 160 11.35 -15.77 -8.61
CA ARG A 160 12.74 -16.08 -8.27
C ARG A 160 13.07 -15.82 -6.80
N ALA A 161 12.43 -14.83 -6.19
CA ALA A 161 12.57 -14.57 -4.74
C ALA A 161 11.77 -15.55 -3.86
N GLY A 162 11.00 -16.48 -4.44
CA GLY A 162 10.19 -17.47 -3.74
C GLY A 162 8.83 -16.94 -3.28
N ILE A 163 8.34 -15.89 -3.93
CA ILE A 163 7.00 -15.34 -3.69
C ILE A 163 6.05 -15.83 -4.79
N GLU A 164 5.05 -16.59 -4.37
CA GLU A 164 4.01 -17.08 -5.29
C GLU A 164 2.98 -15.98 -5.55
N THR A 165 2.88 -15.55 -6.80
CA THR A 165 1.93 -14.53 -7.28
C THR A 165 0.82 -15.12 -8.15
N GLY A 166 0.98 -16.34 -8.55
CA GLY A 166 0.41 -17.16 -9.64
C GLY A 166 -1.04 -16.96 -10.08
N SER A 167 -1.97 -16.72 -9.17
CA SER A 167 -3.39 -16.60 -9.51
C SER A 167 -4.01 -15.24 -9.13
N LEU A 168 -3.20 -14.32 -8.63
CA LEU A 168 -3.73 -13.03 -8.20
C LEU A 168 -4.12 -12.18 -9.42
N LEU A 169 -5.39 -11.90 -9.56
CA LEU A 169 -5.91 -11.07 -10.65
C LEU A 169 -5.57 -9.59 -10.41
N PHE A 170 -5.56 -8.79 -11.48
CA PHE A 170 -5.42 -7.35 -11.37
C PHE A 170 -6.55 -6.77 -10.50
N MET A 171 -6.20 -5.80 -9.64
CA MET A 171 -7.09 -5.26 -8.60
C MET A 171 -7.65 -6.34 -7.67
N HIS A 172 -6.79 -7.26 -7.26
CA HIS A 172 -7.05 -8.21 -6.18
C HIS A 172 -5.92 -8.18 -5.16
N GLY A 173 -6.24 -8.49 -3.90
CA GLY A 173 -5.26 -8.53 -2.81
C GLY A 173 -5.61 -9.62 -1.79
N ILE A 174 -4.58 -10.19 -1.20
CA ILE A 174 -4.65 -11.31 -0.25
C ILE A 174 -3.69 -11.10 0.92
N GLU A 175 -3.91 -11.84 1.99
CA GLU A 175 -2.92 -12.08 3.05
C GLU A 175 -2.26 -13.45 2.81
N PRO A 176 -1.16 -13.55 2.03
CA PRO A 176 -0.58 -14.83 1.62
C PRO A 176 0.04 -15.59 2.79
N ARG A 177 0.39 -14.89 3.85
CA ARG A 177 0.87 -15.42 5.13
C ARG A 177 0.61 -14.43 6.25
N LYS A 178 0.83 -14.86 7.49
CA LYS A 178 0.64 -13.99 8.66
C LYS A 178 1.42 -12.69 8.51
N ASP A 179 0.77 -11.58 8.84
CA ASP A 179 1.32 -10.21 8.82
C ASP A 179 1.76 -9.70 7.43
N TRP A 180 1.43 -10.40 6.35
CA TRP A 180 1.66 -9.96 4.99
C TRP A 180 0.35 -9.56 4.32
N PHE A 181 0.42 -8.54 3.51
CA PHE A 181 -0.60 -8.17 2.53
C PHE A 181 0.06 -8.08 1.16
N MET A 182 -0.55 -8.63 0.13
CA MET A 182 -0.07 -8.51 -1.24
C MET A 182 -1.25 -8.23 -2.16
N SER A 183 -1.12 -7.20 -2.99
CA SER A 183 -2.07 -6.88 -4.05
C SER A 183 -1.40 -6.82 -5.41
N ARG A 184 -2.15 -7.16 -6.46
CA ARG A 184 -1.75 -6.89 -7.85
C ARG A 184 -2.34 -5.56 -8.27
N SER A 185 -1.56 -4.52 -8.06
CA SER A 185 -1.92 -3.12 -8.23
C SER A 185 -0.65 -2.27 -8.41
N GLY A 186 -0.79 -0.99 -8.59
CA GLY A 186 0.32 -0.05 -8.68
C GLY A 186 -0.03 1.22 -9.44
N TYR A 187 0.89 2.20 -9.42
CA TYR A 187 0.74 3.52 -10.00
C TYR A 187 1.59 3.77 -11.26
N THR A 188 2.38 2.79 -11.69
CA THR A 188 3.33 2.97 -12.81
C THR A 188 2.68 2.87 -14.18
N GLY A 189 1.48 2.30 -14.26
CA GLY A 189 0.82 1.93 -15.51
C GLY A 189 1.32 0.61 -16.09
N GLU A 190 2.31 -0.02 -15.43
CA GLU A 190 2.74 -1.39 -15.72
C GLU A 190 2.04 -2.37 -14.78
N ASP A 191 2.10 -3.66 -15.13
CA ASP A 191 1.69 -4.73 -14.22
C ASP A 191 2.66 -4.82 -13.04
N GLY A 192 2.19 -5.25 -11.89
CA GLY A 192 3.02 -5.38 -10.72
C GLY A 192 2.26 -5.68 -9.44
N PHE A 193 3.03 -5.68 -8.35
CA PHE A 193 2.52 -6.05 -7.03
C PHE A 193 2.94 -5.03 -5.98
N GLU A 194 2.07 -4.83 -5.01
CA GLU A 194 2.35 -4.07 -3.79
C GLU A 194 2.30 -5.02 -2.62
N ILE A 195 3.35 -5.01 -1.77
CA ILE A 195 3.53 -5.99 -0.70
C ILE A 195 3.79 -5.26 0.61
N GLY A 196 2.83 -5.34 1.54
CA GLY A 196 2.97 -4.88 2.93
C GLY A 196 3.44 -6.03 3.81
N LEU A 197 4.57 -5.86 4.52
CA LEU A 197 5.17 -6.94 5.29
C LEU A 197 5.98 -6.39 6.49
N PRO A 198 6.28 -7.24 7.52
CA PRO A 198 7.19 -6.87 8.60
C PRO A 198 8.58 -6.48 8.08
N GLU A 199 9.26 -5.55 8.75
CA GLU A 199 10.57 -5.03 8.31
C GLU A 199 11.62 -6.13 8.11
N ALA A 200 11.68 -7.12 9.01
CA ALA A 200 12.64 -8.22 8.89
C ALA A 200 12.43 -9.03 7.59
N ASP A 201 11.17 -9.28 7.24
CA ASP A 201 10.80 -9.99 6.02
C ASP A 201 11.08 -9.13 4.78
N ALA A 202 10.85 -7.81 4.86
CA ALA A 202 11.15 -6.88 3.79
C ALA A 202 12.65 -6.84 3.47
N ARG A 203 13.51 -6.76 4.49
CA ARG A 203 14.96 -6.84 4.32
C ARG A 203 15.40 -8.15 3.67
N ALA A 204 14.81 -9.28 4.12
CA ALA A 204 15.08 -10.59 3.53
C ALA A 204 14.58 -10.70 2.07
N LEU A 205 13.46 -10.07 1.74
CA LEU A 205 12.94 -10.02 0.37
C LEU A 205 13.83 -9.16 -0.53
N VAL A 206 14.14 -7.92 -0.13
CA VAL A 206 14.99 -7.00 -0.90
C VAL A 206 16.36 -7.60 -1.20
N ALA A 207 16.94 -8.38 -0.26
CA ALA A 207 18.21 -9.06 -0.48
C ALA A 207 18.16 -10.19 -1.53
N LYS A 208 16.97 -10.62 -1.96
CA LYS A 208 16.77 -11.65 -2.99
C LYS A 208 16.36 -11.08 -4.35
N LEU A 209 15.89 -9.84 -4.37
CA LEU A 209 15.50 -9.11 -5.57
C LEU A 209 16.71 -8.47 -6.26
#